data_5916197ddf455332e25fd256fbbd4ee2
#
_entry.id   5916197ddf455332e25fd256fbbd4ee2
#
_cell.length_a   1.000
_cell.length_b   1.000
_cell.length_c   1.000
_cell.angle_alpha   90.00
_cell.angle_beta   90.00
_cell.angle_gamma   90.00
#
_symmetry.space_group_name_H-M   'P 1'
#
loop_
_entity.id
_entity.type
_entity.pdbx_description
1 polymer ?
#
loop_
_entity_poly.entity_id
_entity_poly.type
_entity_poly.pdbx_seq_one_letter_code
_entity_poly.pdbx_strand_id
1 'polypeptide(L)' 'SNYHIYIMYILNMKNKLAKLEYLANNFRIVENGDHVICAVSGKKINLENLNYWDVDSQEAYFSYKEASFKKESD' A
#
# COMPACT_ATOMS: atom_id res chain seq x y z
N SER A 1 -18.55 -11.70 -21.80
CA SER A 1 -19.29 -10.62 -21.16
C SER A 1 -18.38 -9.74 -20.32
N ASN A 2 -18.88 -8.58 -19.92
CA ASN A 2 -18.09 -7.65 -19.11
C ASN A 2 -17.74 -8.20 -17.73
N TYR A 3 -18.60 -9.06 -17.19
CA TYR A 3 -18.34 -9.68 -15.90
C TYR A 3 -17.13 -10.58 -15.92
N HIS A 4 -16.96 -11.33 -16.99
CA HIS A 4 -15.83 -12.25 -17.10
C HIS A 4 -14.50 -11.47 -17.10
N ILE A 5 -14.43 -10.38 -17.83
CA ILE A 5 -13.22 -9.53 -17.89
C ILE A 5 -12.95 -8.90 -16.53
N TYR A 6 -13.99 -8.44 -15.85
CA TYR A 6 -13.88 -7.82 -14.53
C TYR A 6 -13.35 -8.81 -13.49
N ILE A 7 -13.88 -10.03 -13.50
CA ILE A 7 -13.44 -11.08 -12.59
C ILE A 7 -11.97 -11.43 -12.83
N MET A 8 -11.56 -11.55 -14.08
CA MET A 8 -10.16 -11.84 -14.42
C MET A 8 -9.24 -10.71 -13.96
N TYR A 9 -9.66 -9.47 -14.09
CA TYR A 9 -8.90 -8.32 -13.62
C TYR A 9 -8.68 -8.38 -12.10
N ILE A 10 -9.73 -8.65 -11.35
CA ILE A 10 -9.64 -8.76 -9.89
C ILE A 10 -8.75 -9.92 -9.47
N LEU A 11 -8.87 -11.07 -10.12
CA LEU A 11 -8.03 -12.24 -9.82
C LEU A 11 -6.56 -11.96 -10.08
N ASN A 12 -6.26 -11.21 -11.15
CA ASN A 12 -4.88 -10.83 -11.45
C ASN A 12 -4.29 -9.89 -10.41
N MET A 13 -5.13 -9.13 -9.70
CA MET A 13 -4.69 -8.20 -8.66
C MET A 13 -4.59 -8.85 -7.30
N LYS A 14 -5.20 -10.03 -7.12
CA LYS A 14 -5.26 -10.70 -5.82
C LYS A 14 -3.86 -11.09 -5.37
N ASN A 15 -3.51 -10.65 -4.15
CA ASN A 15 -2.21 -10.91 -3.54
C ASN A 15 -1.03 -10.41 -4.37
N LYS A 16 -1.26 -9.40 -5.20
CA LYS A 16 -0.20 -8.77 -5.99
C LYS A 16 0.29 -7.52 -5.31
N LEU A 17 1.60 -7.36 -5.22
CA LEU A 17 2.21 -6.17 -4.64
C LEU A 17 1.98 -4.96 -5.54
N ALA A 18 1.39 -3.91 -4.99
CA ALA A 18 1.20 -2.65 -5.69
C ALA A 18 2.45 -1.79 -5.56
N LYS A 19 2.65 -0.91 -6.54
CA LYS A 19 3.64 0.15 -6.42
C LYS A 19 2.91 1.48 -6.38
N LEU A 20 3.18 2.27 -5.34
CA LEU A 20 2.49 3.52 -5.09
C LEU A 20 3.45 4.69 -5.07
N GLU A 21 2.90 5.85 -5.39
CA GLU A 21 3.55 7.13 -5.12
C GLU A 21 2.76 7.78 -3.99
N TYR A 22 3.41 8.06 -2.87
CA TYR A 22 2.77 8.63 -1.70
C TYR A 22 2.81 10.15 -1.75
N LEU A 23 1.63 10.75 -1.55
CA LEU A 23 1.45 12.21 -1.55
C LEU A 23 0.94 12.64 -0.17
N ALA A 24 0.84 13.95 0.06
CA ALA A 24 0.50 14.46 1.39
C ALA A 24 -0.84 13.95 1.91
N ASN A 25 -1.87 13.89 1.04
CA ASN A 25 -3.23 13.54 1.48
C ASN A 25 -3.76 12.26 0.85
N ASN A 26 -3.04 11.69 -0.11
CA ASN A 26 -3.46 10.47 -0.78
C ASN A 26 -2.25 9.80 -1.42
N PHE A 27 -2.48 8.67 -2.08
CA PHE A 27 -1.46 7.99 -2.87
C PHE A 27 -1.96 7.77 -4.29
N ARG A 28 -1.03 7.60 -5.19
CA ARG A 28 -1.31 7.31 -6.59
C ARG A 28 -0.76 5.93 -6.92
N ILE A 29 -1.53 5.12 -7.67
CA ILE A 29 -1.10 3.78 -8.04
C ILE A 29 -0.23 3.87 -9.29
N VAL A 30 1.03 3.46 -9.18
CA VAL A 30 1.98 3.40 -10.29
C VAL A 30 1.90 2.03 -10.97
N GLU A 31 1.88 0.96 -10.17
CA GLU A 31 1.66 -0.40 -10.64
C GLU A 31 0.54 -1.03 -9.84
N ASN A 32 -0.44 -1.62 -10.53
CA ASN A 32 -1.61 -2.19 -9.89
C ASN A 32 -1.26 -3.37 -8.99
N GLY A 33 -1.98 -3.48 -7.89
CA GLY A 33 -1.89 -4.56 -6.93
C GLY A 33 -2.91 -4.33 -5.85
N ASP A 34 -3.01 -5.23 -4.87
CA ASP A 34 -3.99 -5.11 -3.80
C ASP A 34 -3.37 -4.75 -2.45
N HIS A 35 -2.04 -4.71 -2.35
CA HIS A 35 -1.39 -4.43 -1.08
C HIS A 35 0.01 -3.84 -1.27
N VAL A 36 0.53 -3.29 -0.18
CA VAL A 36 1.94 -2.90 -0.05
C VAL A 36 2.47 -3.50 1.25
N ILE A 37 3.78 -3.36 1.49
CA ILE A 37 4.44 -3.93 2.65
C ILE A 37 4.89 -2.81 3.58
N CYS A 38 4.63 -2.97 4.87
CA CYS A 38 5.09 -2.03 5.89
C CYS A 38 6.61 -1.99 5.93
N ALA A 39 7.18 -0.79 5.91
CA ALA A 39 8.62 -0.61 5.91
C ALA A 39 9.26 -0.99 7.25
N VAL A 40 8.49 -1.02 8.33
CA VAL A 40 9.00 -1.33 9.67
C VAL A 40 8.78 -2.79 10.03
N SER A 41 7.54 -3.28 9.91
CA SER A 41 7.18 -4.61 10.40
C SER A 41 7.21 -5.69 9.33
N GLY A 42 7.23 -5.32 8.05
CA GLY A 42 7.13 -6.28 6.97
C GLY A 42 5.72 -6.84 6.77
N LYS A 43 4.74 -6.31 7.47
CA LYS A 43 3.36 -6.77 7.37
C LYS A 43 2.73 -6.32 6.06
N LYS A 44 1.85 -7.16 5.53
CA LYS A 44 1.04 -6.83 4.37
C LYS A 44 -0.03 -5.83 4.76
N ILE A 45 -0.17 -4.77 3.96
CA ILE A 45 -1.19 -3.73 4.16
C ILE A 45 -2.05 -3.68 2.91
N ASN A 46 -3.31 -4.10 3.03
CA ASN A 46 -4.25 -3.96 1.92
C ASN A 46 -4.45 -2.46 1.64
N LEU A 47 -4.57 -2.08 0.36
CA LEU A 47 -4.67 -0.67 0.00
C LEU A 47 -5.85 0.03 0.66
N GLU A 48 -6.95 -0.69 0.86
CA GLU A 48 -8.15 -0.14 1.51
C GLU A 48 -7.90 0.18 2.99
N ASN A 49 -6.87 -0.39 3.60
CA ASN A 49 -6.51 -0.18 5.00
C ASN A 49 -5.27 0.70 5.18
N LEU A 50 -4.72 1.20 4.08
CA LEU A 50 -3.50 2.00 4.12
C LEU A 50 -3.81 3.44 4.55
N ASN A 51 -3.33 3.83 5.73
CA ASN A 51 -3.58 5.15 6.31
C ASN A 51 -2.32 5.90 6.71
N TYR A 52 -1.17 5.21 6.78
CA TYR A 52 0.06 5.82 7.29
C TYR A 52 1.20 5.63 6.30
N TRP A 53 1.85 6.71 5.91
CA TRP A 53 3.00 6.69 5.02
C TRP A 53 3.84 7.95 5.20
N ASP A 54 5.06 7.91 4.70
CA ASP A 54 5.96 9.05 4.69
C ASP A 54 6.23 9.46 3.25
N VAL A 55 5.95 10.72 2.93
CA VAL A 55 6.14 11.27 1.59
C VAL A 55 7.62 11.36 1.22
N ASP A 56 8.45 11.77 2.16
CA ASP A 56 9.88 11.98 1.88
C ASP A 56 10.60 10.66 1.60
N SER A 57 10.37 9.64 2.42
CA SER A 57 11.00 8.34 2.23
C SER A 57 10.20 7.40 1.32
N GLN A 58 8.95 7.77 0.97
CA GLN A 58 8.09 6.95 0.12
C GLN A 58 7.90 5.56 0.72
N GLU A 59 7.53 5.51 1.99
CA GLU A 59 7.33 4.27 2.73
C GLU A 59 5.93 4.21 3.34
N ALA A 60 5.36 3.00 3.37
CA ALA A 60 4.08 2.73 4.00
C ALA A 60 4.29 2.12 5.39
N TYR A 61 3.36 2.38 6.29
CA TYR A 61 3.37 1.83 7.65
C TYR A 61 2.03 1.19 7.97
N PHE A 62 2.09 0.03 8.62
CA PHE A 62 0.91 -0.78 8.92
C PHE A 62 -0.05 -0.05 9.87
N SER A 63 0.48 0.65 10.87
CA SER A 63 -0.32 1.35 11.86
C SER A 63 0.45 2.54 12.41
N TYR A 64 -0.23 3.32 13.25
CA TYR A 64 0.39 4.44 13.95
C TYR A 64 1.62 4.00 14.74
N LYS A 65 1.59 2.81 15.32
CA LYS A 65 2.71 2.28 16.08
C LYS A 65 3.98 2.19 15.23
N GLU A 66 3.88 1.62 14.03
CA GLU A 66 5.02 1.50 13.12
C GLU A 66 5.47 2.86 12.62
N ALA A 67 4.53 3.73 12.27
CA ALA A 67 4.86 5.08 11.81
C ALA A 67 5.61 5.86 12.91
N SER A 68 5.15 5.76 14.13
CA SER A 68 5.78 6.42 15.29
C SER A 68 7.16 5.84 15.56
N PHE A 69 7.30 4.53 15.51
CA PHE A 69 8.58 3.86 15.69
C PHE A 69 9.61 4.36 14.67
N LYS A 70 9.23 4.42 13.42
CA LYS A 70 10.13 4.87 12.35
C LYS A 70 10.56 6.31 12.56
N LYS A 71 9.63 7.18 12.94
CA LYS A 71 9.92 8.60 13.17
C LYS A 71 10.88 8.78 14.34
N GLU A 72 10.73 8.00 15.40
CA GLU A 72 11.61 8.06 16.57
C GLU A 72 12.99 7.49 16.30
N SER A 73 13.08 6.51 15.39
CA SER A 73 14.34 5.86 15.04
C SER A 73 15.19 6.70 14.09
N ASP A 74 14.56 7.61 13.39
CA ASP A 74 15.24 8.50 12.47
C ASP A 74 15.65 9.78 13.20
#